data_931af13bf95b810aa48c3d3dc8672a76
#
_entry.id   931af13bf95b810aa48c3d3dc8672a76
#
_cell.length_a   1.000
_cell.length_b   1.000
_cell.length_c   1.000
_cell.angle_alpha   90.00
_cell.angle_beta   90.00
_cell.angle_gamma   90.00
#
_symmetry.space_group_name_H-M   'P 1'
#
loop_
_entity.id
_entity.type
_entity.pdbx_description
1 polymer ?
#
loop_
_entity_poly.entity_id
_entity_poly.type
_entity_poly.pdbx_seq_one_letter_code
_entity_poly.pdbx_strand_id
1 'polypeptide(L)'
;MTRFISLAGFSFWLAALAASPAAAQGADAALVQKAKAIHDRVIALDTHDDIDPANFTRQKNYTQRLETQVNLPKMVEGGLDASFLIVYVGQGPLTPEGYDSAYKQAVEKFDAVHHLTKEIAPGQIELALTAADVPRIAKSGKKVALIGIENAYSLGLDITRVKEFYDRGGRYMSLAHNGHSQFADSNTGERDGKWLHNGLSDLGKQVIAEMNKWGIMVDLSHPSKAANLQAIALSTAPVIASHSAARALADVSRNMDDEQLEALKKNGGVIQTVAFASYVKVPKPDSPARAAAIAALRKEFGLPEPSGPGGGGGARAAFNALTAEQRAKYDARMADIDKATPGDPRATVADFVNHIDYLVKKIGIDHVGISSDFDGGGGVTGWNGAEETFNVTLELVKRGYTEEQIGKMWSGNLLRVMAECEKVARQIQAGKK
;
A
#
# COMPACT_ATOMS: atom_id res chain seq x y z
N MET A 1 18.17 81.72 -15.08
CA MET A 1 19.16 80.68 -15.29
C MET A 1 18.65 79.41 -14.68
N THR A 2 17.98 78.55 -15.47
CA THR A 2 17.34 77.30 -15.01
C THR A 2 18.08 76.14 -15.62
N ARG A 3 18.74 75.32 -14.80
CA ARG A 3 19.45 74.09 -15.25
C ARG A 3 18.51 72.96 -15.28
N PHE A 4 18.34 72.31 -16.45
CA PHE A 4 17.70 71.04 -16.63
C PHE A 4 18.67 69.88 -16.28
N ILE A 5 18.28 69.02 -15.38
CA ILE A 5 18.96 67.75 -15.11
C ILE A 5 18.22 66.64 -15.87
N SER A 6 18.90 65.98 -16.81
CA SER A 6 18.41 64.82 -17.55
C SER A 6 18.65 63.57 -16.72
N LEU A 7 17.58 62.84 -16.36
CA LEU A 7 17.67 61.49 -15.82
C LEU A 7 17.72 60.48 -16.97
N ALA A 8 18.86 59.79 -17.14
CA ALA A 8 18.98 58.65 -18.01
C ALA A 8 18.42 57.40 -17.30
N GLY A 9 17.30 56.89 -17.83
CA GLY A 9 16.72 55.62 -17.34
C GLY A 9 17.51 54.41 -17.87
N PHE A 10 18.10 53.64 -17.00
CA PHE A 10 18.69 52.34 -17.32
C PHE A 10 17.58 51.28 -17.30
N SER A 11 17.17 50.82 -18.49
CA SER A 11 16.28 49.66 -18.64
C SER A 11 17.10 48.37 -18.54
N PHE A 12 16.96 47.67 -17.41
CA PHE A 12 17.47 46.29 -17.30
C PHE A 12 16.57 45.33 -18.10
N TRP A 13 17.07 44.84 -19.21
CA TRP A 13 16.48 43.70 -19.92
C TRP A 13 16.88 42.41 -19.17
N LEU A 14 15.94 41.76 -18.49
CA LEU A 14 16.10 40.38 -18.07
C LEU A 14 15.96 39.52 -19.31
N ALA A 15 17.08 39.05 -19.85
CA ALA A 15 17.05 37.96 -20.85
C ALA A 15 16.67 36.65 -20.15
N ALA A 16 15.42 36.24 -20.31
CA ALA A 16 15.01 34.88 -19.99
C ALA A 16 15.72 33.94 -20.97
N LEU A 17 16.77 33.25 -20.50
CA LEU A 17 17.43 32.18 -21.24
C LEU A 17 16.44 31.00 -21.33
N ALA A 18 15.69 30.91 -22.40
CA ALA A 18 14.95 29.70 -22.77
C ALA A 18 15.98 28.62 -23.12
N ALA A 19 16.00 27.54 -22.29
CA ALA A 19 16.84 26.38 -22.58
C ALA A 19 16.45 25.79 -23.95
N SER A 20 17.45 25.43 -24.77
CA SER A 20 17.21 24.81 -26.07
C SER A 20 16.56 23.42 -25.86
N PRO A 21 15.72 22.93 -26.81
CA PRO A 21 15.12 21.60 -26.71
C PRO A 21 16.14 20.46 -26.52
N ALA A 22 17.32 20.57 -27.10
CA ALA A 22 18.43 19.63 -26.92
C ALA A 22 19.01 19.64 -25.50
N ALA A 23 19.08 20.83 -24.84
CA ALA A 23 19.52 20.93 -23.44
C ALA A 23 18.47 20.35 -22.47
N ALA A 24 17.18 20.50 -22.77
CA ALA A 24 16.10 19.90 -21.99
C ALA A 24 16.11 18.37 -22.10
N GLN A 25 16.25 17.80 -23.30
CA GLN A 25 16.39 16.35 -23.51
C GLN A 25 17.64 15.77 -22.81
N GLY A 26 18.75 16.48 -22.84
CA GLY A 26 19.98 16.08 -22.13
C GLY A 26 19.82 16.11 -20.60
N ALA A 27 19.10 17.08 -20.06
CA ALA A 27 18.79 17.17 -18.65
C ALA A 27 17.86 16.03 -18.18
N ASP A 28 16.85 15.67 -18.96
CA ASP A 28 15.95 14.54 -18.69
C ASP A 28 16.70 13.21 -18.70
N ALA A 29 17.59 12.98 -19.67
CA ALA A 29 18.40 11.76 -19.73
C ALA A 29 19.35 11.62 -18.52
N ALA A 30 20.01 12.71 -18.09
CA ALA A 30 20.87 12.71 -16.92
C ALA A 30 20.07 12.43 -15.63
N LEU A 31 18.85 12.95 -15.52
CA LEU A 31 17.96 12.73 -14.39
C LEU A 31 17.53 11.25 -14.31
N VAL A 32 17.15 10.66 -15.45
CA VAL A 32 16.79 9.23 -15.54
C VAL A 32 17.98 8.35 -15.15
N GLN A 33 19.21 8.64 -15.62
CA GLN A 33 20.41 7.92 -15.24
C GLN A 33 20.68 8.03 -13.72
N LYS A 34 20.55 9.21 -13.14
CA LYS A 34 20.67 9.43 -11.70
C LYS A 34 19.64 8.61 -10.93
N ALA A 35 18.37 8.65 -11.35
CA ALA A 35 17.30 7.89 -10.71
C ALA A 35 17.55 6.37 -10.79
N LYS A 36 18.00 5.89 -11.95
CA LYS A 36 18.34 4.47 -12.12
C LYS A 36 19.47 4.05 -11.19
N ALA A 37 20.54 4.83 -11.12
CA ALA A 37 21.66 4.54 -10.24
C ALA A 37 21.26 4.53 -8.76
N ILE A 38 20.33 5.39 -8.33
CA ILE A 38 19.77 5.38 -6.98
C ILE A 38 18.91 4.13 -6.78
N HIS A 39 17.99 3.85 -7.71
CA HIS A 39 17.08 2.71 -7.65
C HIS A 39 17.82 1.37 -7.53
N ASP A 40 18.94 1.22 -8.27
CA ASP A 40 19.78 0.01 -8.24
C ASP A 40 20.56 -0.16 -6.91
N ARG A 41 20.63 0.88 -6.05
CA ARG A 41 21.36 0.82 -4.75
C ARG A 41 20.45 0.78 -3.53
N VAL A 42 19.23 1.29 -3.64
CA VAL A 42 18.26 1.19 -2.55
C VAL A 42 17.53 -0.16 -2.62
N ILE A 43 17.05 -0.66 -1.50
CA ILE A 43 16.16 -1.82 -1.47
C ILE A 43 14.73 -1.31 -1.65
N ALA A 44 14.17 -1.50 -2.84
CA ALA A 44 12.77 -1.19 -3.10
C ALA A 44 11.88 -2.27 -2.47
N LEU A 45 11.09 -1.89 -1.47
CA LEU A 45 10.20 -2.78 -0.72
C LEU A 45 8.78 -2.26 -0.80
N ASP A 46 7.85 -3.11 -1.24
CA ASP A 46 6.41 -2.87 -1.19
C ASP A 46 5.80 -3.53 0.04
N THR A 47 4.95 -2.80 0.74
CA THR A 47 4.40 -3.29 2.02
C THR A 47 3.07 -4.01 1.90
N HIS A 48 2.46 -4.06 0.70
CA HIS A 48 1.14 -4.68 0.58
C HIS A 48 0.86 -5.16 -0.85
N ASP A 49 1.00 -6.47 -1.07
CA ASP A 49 0.70 -7.14 -2.33
C ASP A 49 -0.19 -8.35 -2.06
N ASP A 50 -1.46 -8.30 -2.47
CA ASP A 50 -2.41 -9.38 -2.27
C ASP A 50 -2.04 -10.63 -3.05
N ILE A 51 -2.35 -11.81 -2.48
CA ILE A 51 -2.09 -13.08 -3.13
C ILE A 51 -3.37 -13.92 -3.27
N ASP A 52 -3.40 -14.69 -4.37
CA ASP A 52 -4.34 -15.78 -4.58
C ASP A 52 -3.57 -17.11 -4.56
N PRO A 53 -3.85 -18.04 -3.62
CA PRO A 53 -3.18 -19.34 -3.54
C PRO A 53 -3.19 -20.14 -4.86
N ALA A 54 -4.16 -19.91 -5.73
CA ALA A 54 -4.21 -20.53 -7.06
C ALA A 54 -3.01 -20.17 -7.96
N ASN A 55 -2.29 -19.09 -7.65
CA ASN A 55 -1.06 -18.65 -8.32
C ASN A 55 0.23 -19.14 -7.62
N PHE A 56 0.13 -20.11 -6.71
CA PHE A 56 1.26 -20.67 -5.95
C PHE A 56 1.35 -22.19 -6.08
N THR A 57 0.93 -22.73 -7.23
CA THR A 57 1.01 -24.14 -7.55
C THR A 57 2.24 -24.45 -8.41
N ARG A 58 2.61 -25.72 -8.55
CA ARG A 58 3.73 -26.12 -9.46
C ARG A 58 3.45 -25.76 -10.92
N GLN A 59 2.19 -25.72 -11.33
CA GLN A 59 1.77 -25.46 -12.73
C GLN A 59 1.63 -23.97 -13.00
N LYS A 60 1.15 -23.19 -12.01
CA LYS A 60 0.95 -21.75 -12.12
C LYS A 60 1.49 -21.06 -10.88
N ASN A 61 2.55 -20.28 -11.05
CA ASN A 61 3.22 -19.63 -9.93
C ASN A 61 3.98 -18.38 -10.33
N TYR A 62 4.50 -17.67 -9.36
CA TYR A 62 5.18 -16.39 -9.52
C TYR A 62 6.53 -16.44 -10.26
N THR A 63 7.06 -17.61 -10.62
CA THR A 63 8.23 -17.67 -11.55
C THR A 63 7.83 -17.37 -12.99
N GLN A 64 6.53 -17.36 -13.29
CA GLN A 64 5.96 -17.05 -14.59
C GLN A 64 5.51 -15.59 -14.63
N ARG A 65 5.53 -15.00 -15.85
CA ARG A 65 4.92 -13.68 -16.06
C ARG A 65 3.39 -13.83 -16.13
N LEU A 66 2.77 -13.75 -14.96
CA LEU A 66 1.32 -13.81 -14.82
C LEU A 66 0.67 -12.45 -15.13
N GLU A 67 -0.65 -12.45 -15.23
CA GLU A 67 -1.46 -11.21 -15.31
C GLU A 67 -1.52 -10.45 -13.97
N THR A 68 -1.12 -11.09 -12.84
CA THR A 68 -1.01 -10.43 -11.53
C THR A 68 -0.09 -9.22 -11.60
N GLN A 69 -0.36 -8.20 -10.79
CA GLN A 69 0.47 -7.00 -10.73
C GLN A 69 1.86 -7.30 -10.16
N VAL A 70 1.98 -8.33 -9.29
CA VAL A 70 3.27 -8.81 -8.74
C VAL A 70 3.55 -10.24 -9.18
N ASN A 71 4.76 -10.49 -9.67
CA ASN A 71 5.39 -11.79 -9.89
C ASN A 71 6.90 -11.58 -10.12
N LEU A 72 7.71 -12.63 -10.02
CA LEU A 72 9.17 -12.49 -10.07
C LEU A 72 9.69 -11.82 -11.35
N PRO A 73 9.21 -12.15 -12.58
CA PRO A 73 9.64 -11.44 -13.78
C PRO A 73 9.38 -9.93 -13.73
N LYS A 74 8.21 -9.50 -13.23
CA LYS A 74 7.85 -8.09 -13.09
C LYS A 74 8.66 -7.40 -11.99
N MET A 75 8.90 -8.07 -10.85
CA MET A 75 9.79 -7.57 -9.79
C MET A 75 11.23 -7.35 -10.30
N VAL A 76 11.73 -8.23 -11.17
CA VAL A 76 13.05 -8.06 -11.78
C VAL A 76 13.07 -6.88 -12.74
N GLU A 77 12.07 -6.77 -13.60
CA GLU A 77 11.96 -5.71 -14.61
C GLU A 77 11.86 -4.31 -13.99
N GLY A 78 11.03 -4.15 -12.95
CA GLY A 78 10.84 -2.86 -12.28
C GLY A 78 11.82 -2.57 -11.15
N GLY A 79 12.70 -3.53 -10.80
CA GLY A 79 13.66 -3.37 -9.69
C GLY A 79 13.00 -3.41 -8.31
N LEU A 80 11.84 -4.06 -8.14
CA LEU A 80 11.25 -4.31 -6.83
C LEU A 80 12.02 -5.47 -6.16
N ASP A 81 12.62 -5.24 -4.99
CA ASP A 81 13.48 -6.22 -4.31
C ASP A 81 12.72 -7.04 -3.27
N ALA A 82 11.78 -6.43 -2.60
CA ALA A 82 11.04 -7.03 -1.50
C ALA A 82 9.54 -6.72 -1.59
N SER A 83 8.71 -7.68 -1.15
CA SER A 83 7.26 -7.54 -1.13
C SER A 83 6.68 -8.23 0.09
N PHE A 84 5.74 -7.57 0.76
CA PHE A 84 4.86 -8.21 1.70
C PHE A 84 3.73 -8.90 0.94
N LEU A 85 3.74 -10.23 0.95
CA LEU A 85 2.70 -11.09 0.40
C LEU A 85 1.59 -11.29 1.44
N ILE A 86 0.37 -10.92 1.11
CA ILE A 86 -0.66 -10.66 2.11
C ILE A 86 -1.55 -11.87 2.38
N VAL A 87 -1.61 -12.25 3.64
CA VAL A 87 -2.61 -13.17 4.19
C VAL A 87 -3.87 -12.35 4.51
N TYR A 88 -4.61 -12.01 3.45
CA TYR A 88 -5.89 -11.33 3.55
C TYR A 88 -7.04 -12.31 3.65
N VAL A 89 -7.97 -12.05 4.57
CA VAL A 89 -9.27 -12.73 4.64
C VAL A 89 -10.38 -11.71 4.77
N GLY A 90 -11.37 -11.80 3.86
CA GLY A 90 -12.53 -10.91 3.88
C GLY A 90 -13.32 -11.00 5.19
N GLN A 91 -13.93 -9.88 5.60
CA GLN A 91 -14.79 -9.86 6.78
C GLN A 91 -16.06 -10.68 6.53
N GLY A 92 -16.24 -11.71 7.32
CA GLY A 92 -17.45 -12.56 7.34
C GLY A 92 -18.29 -12.33 8.60
N PRO A 93 -19.33 -13.19 8.81
CA PRO A 93 -20.15 -13.18 10.02
C PRO A 93 -19.32 -13.46 11.27
N LEU A 94 -19.63 -12.75 12.37
CA LEU A 94 -18.98 -12.95 13.67
C LEU A 94 -19.57 -14.19 14.38
N THR A 95 -19.39 -15.36 13.75
CA THR A 95 -19.88 -16.67 14.24
C THR A 95 -18.75 -17.70 14.24
N PRO A 96 -18.85 -18.80 15.02
CA PRO A 96 -17.85 -19.86 15.01
C PRO A 96 -17.50 -20.37 13.60
N GLU A 97 -18.52 -20.60 12.77
CA GLU A 97 -18.36 -21.08 11.40
C GLU A 97 -17.63 -20.07 10.51
N GLY A 98 -17.94 -18.76 10.69
CA GLY A 98 -17.26 -17.67 10.01
C GLY A 98 -15.77 -17.60 10.38
N TYR A 99 -15.47 -17.71 11.66
CA TYR A 99 -14.09 -17.73 12.17
C TYR A 99 -13.30 -18.94 11.69
N ASP A 100 -13.91 -20.14 11.70
CA ASP A 100 -13.25 -21.36 11.22
C ASP A 100 -12.97 -21.32 9.73
N SER A 101 -13.89 -20.79 8.93
CA SER A 101 -13.66 -20.55 7.51
C SER A 101 -12.54 -19.56 7.25
N ALA A 102 -12.52 -18.45 7.98
CA ALA A 102 -11.49 -17.43 7.86
C ALA A 102 -10.10 -17.94 8.26
N TYR A 103 -10.01 -18.72 9.34
CA TYR A 103 -8.76 -19.33 9.76
C TYR A 103 -8.19 -20.28 8.69
N LYS A 104 -9.02 -21.14 8.10
CA LYS A 104 -8.59 -22.04 7.02
C LYS A 104 -8.05 -21.28 5.81
N GLN A 105 -8.74 -20.21 5.39
CA GLN A 105 -8.27 -19.36 4.28
C GLN A 105 -6.93 -18.67 4.61
N ALA A 106 -6.75 -18.20 5.85
CA ALA A 106 -5.48 -17.60 6.28
C ALA A 106 -4.33 -18.63 6.22
N VAL A 107 -4.57 -19.85 6.74
CA VAL A 107 -3.58 -20.95 6.72
C VAL A 107 -3.19 -21.29 5.28
N GLU A 108 -4.16 -21.41 4.37
CA GLU A 108 -3.90 -21.68 2.95
C GLU A 108 -2.99 -20.62 2.31
N LYS A 109 -3.20 -19.35 2.63
CA LYS A 109 -2.33 -18.25 2.13
C LYS A 109 -0.93 -18.29 2.73
N PHE A 110 -0.78 -18.59 4.03
CA PHE A 110 0.54 -18.83 4.62
C PHE A 110 1.27 -19.98 3.91
N ASP A 111 0.58 -21.09 3.71
CA ASP A 111 1.15 -22.27 3.07
C ASP A 111 1.53 -21.98 1.61
N ALA A 112 0.79 -21.14 0.90
CA ALA A 112 1.12 -20.69 -0.45
C ALA A 112 2.46 -19.94 -0.49
N VAL A 113 2.70 -18.99 0.43
CA VAL A 113 3.98 -18.28 0.50
C VAL A 113 5.13 -19.22 0.86
N HIS A 114 4.93 -20.14 1.79
CA HIS A 114 5.94 -21.15 2.11
C HIS A 114 6.23 -22.07 0.93
N HIS A 115 5.21 -22.50 0.19
CA HIS A 115 5.37 -23.33 -1.01
C HIS A 115 6.20 -22.61 -2.08
N LEU A 116 5.92 -21.32 -2.34
CA LEU A 116 6.73 -20.52 -3.26
C LEU A 116 8.20 -20.45 -2.83
N THR A 117 8.46 -20.12 -1.58
CA THR A 117 9.81 -19.81 -1.09
C THR A 117 10.66 -21.05 -0.77
N LYS A 118 10.03 -22.19 -0.44
CA LYS A 118 10.74 -23.41 -0.04
C LYS A 118 10.79 -24.48 -1.13
N GLU A 119 9.77 -24.56 -2.00
CA GLU A 119 9.64 -25.67 -2.94
C GLU A 119 9.67 -25.21 -4.41
N ILE A 120 8.97 -24.14 -4.77
CA ILE A 120 8.85 -23.70 -6.17
C ILE A 120 10.08 -22.91 -6.61
N ALA A 121 10.48 -21.90 -5.85
CA ALA A 121 11.48 -20.92 -6.26
C ALA A 121 12.53 -20.58 -5.17
N PRO A 122 13.07 -21.55 -4.39
CA PRO A 122 13.99 -21.25 -3.28
C PRO A 122 15.30 -20.60 -3.72
N GLY A 123 15.65 -20.71 -5.00
CA GLY A 123 16.81 -20.03 -5.60
C GLY A 123 16.54 -18.59 -6.05
N GLN A 124 15.29 -18.15 -6.13
CA GLN A 124 14.90 -16.83 -6.68
C GLN A 124 14.30 -15.90 -5.63
N ILE A 125 13.60 -16.45 -4.62
CA ILE A 125 12.93 -15.69 -3.56
C ILE A 125 13.08 -16.41 -2.23
N GLU A 126 13.24 -15.64 -1.13
CA GLU A 126 13.42 -16.18 0.22
C GLU A 126 12.54 -15.41 1.21
N LEU A 127 11.96 -16.12 2.18
CA LEU A 127 11.14 -15.52 3.23
C LEU A 127 12.01 -14.88 4.30
N ALA A 128 11.86 -13.57 4.51
CA ALA A 128 12.47 -12.83 5.60
C ALA A 128 11.60 -12.94 6.86
N LEU A 129 12.21 -13.29 7.99
CA LEU A 129 11.56 -13.41 9.29
C LEU A 129 11.99 -12.31 10.27
N THR A 130 13.04 -11.56 9.93
CA THR A 130 13.55 -10.44 10.72
C THR A 130 13.87 -9.25 9.81
N ALA A 131 13.94 -8.06 10.40
CA ALA A 131 14.36 -6.86 9.68
C ALA A 131 15.78 -7.02 9.07
N ALA A 132 16.67 -7.76 9.72
CA ALA A 132 18.03 -8.03 9.26
C ALA A 132 18.08 -9.01 8.07
N ASP A 133 17.06 -9.87 7.90
CA ASP A 133 16.97 -10.79 6.77
C ASP A 133 16.80 -10.06 5.43
N VAL A 134 16.07 -8.96 5.41
CA VAL A 134 15.76 -8.24 4.17
C VAL A 134 17.03 -7.82 3.43
N PRO A 135 17.96 -7.03 4.00
CA PRO A 135 19.20 -6.68 3.31
C PRO A 135 20.12 -7.89 3.07
N ARG A 136 20.11 -8.91 3.94
CA ARG A 136 20.88 -10.14 3.74
C ARG A 136 20.41 -10.87 2.49
N ILE A 137 19.12 -11.07 2.33
CA ILE A 137 18.55 -11.80 1.19
C ILE A 137 18.70 -10.99 -0.09
N ALA A 138 18.38 -9.69 -0.08
CA ALA A 138 18.55 -8.82 -1.24
C ALA A 138 20.00 -8.83 -1.75
N LYS A 139 20.98 -8.78 -0.84
CA LYS A 139 22.42 -8.87 -1.19
C LYS A 139 22.79 -10.20 -1.82
N SER A 140 22.06 -11.28 -1.59
CA SER A 140 22.30 -12.58 -2.23
C SER A 140 21.78 -12.64 -3.68
N GLY A 141 21.11 -11.60 -4.16
CA GLY A 141 20.50 -11.55 -5.48
C GLY A 141 19.12 -12.19 -5.57
N LYS A 142 18.57 -12.69 -4.46
CA LYS A 142 17.20 -13.19 -4.40
C LYS A 142 16.22 -12.06 -4.11
N LYS A 143 14.98 -12.20 -4.56
CA LYS A 143 13.87 -11.37 -4.09
C LYS A 143 13.47 -11.75 -2.67
N VAL A 144 12.90 -10.81 -1.94
CA VAL A 144 12.53 -10.97 -0.53
C VAL A 144 11.02 -11.07 -0.42
N ALA A 145 10.53 -12.17 0.14
CA ALA A 145 9.14 -12.27 0.61
C ALA A 145 9.07 -11.91 2.08
N LEU A 146 8.04 -11.16 2.48
CA LEU A 146 7.60 -10.99 3.86
C LEU A 146 6.11 -11.36 3.91
N ILE A 147 5.55 -11.57 5.09
CA ILE A 147 4.12 -11.86 5.24
C ILE A 147 3.46 -10.81 6.13
N GLY A 148 2.46 -10.13 5.57
CA GLY A 148 1.53 -9.30 6.30
C GLY A 148 0.19 -10.03 6.49
N ILE A 149 -0.50 -9.73 7.58
CA ILE A 149 -1.82 -10.29 7.86
C ILE A 149 -2.83 -9.15 7.78
N GLU A 150 -3.75 -9.26 6.85
CA GLU A 150 -4.82 -8.28 6.72
C GLU A 150 -6.13 -8.87 7.22
N ASN A 151 -6.70 -8.20 8.21
CA ASN A 151 -7.89 -8.58 8.96
C ASN A 151 -7.66 -9.72 9.97
N ALA A 152 -7.38 -9.36 11.21
CA ALA A 152 -7.28 -10.30 12.34
C ALA A 152 -8.54 -11.16 12.58
N TYR A 153 -9.63 -10.90 11.85
CA TYR A 153 -10.86 -11.70 11.87
C TYR A 153 -10.58 -13.22 11.81
N SER A 154 -9.55 -13.62 11.07
CA SER A 154 -9.09 -15.00 10.94
C SER A 154 -8.53 -15.63 12.23
N LEU A 155 -8.22 -14.84 13.27
CA LEU A 155 -7.86 -15.37 14.59
C LEU A 155 -9.08 -16.02 15.30
N GLY A 156 -10.31 -15.69 14.89
CA GLY A 156 -11.51 -16.05 15.63
C GLY A 156 -11.51 -15.41 17.02
N LEU A 157 -11.85 -16.18 18.04
CA LEU A 157 -11.79 -15.72 19.46
C LEU A 157 -10.55 -16.25 20.19
N ASP A 158 -9.67 -16.96 19.52
CA ASP A 158 -8.47 -17.57 20.09
C ASP A 158 -7.24 -16.69 19.85
N ILE A 159 -6.88 -15.88 20.85
CA ILE A 159 -5.73 -14.98 20.78
C ILE A 159 -4.38 -15.72 20.75
N THR A 160 -4.34 -17.02 21.07
CA THR A 160 -3.09 -17.81 20.97
C THR A 160 -2.65 -17.98 19.49
N ARG A 161 -3.57 -17.83 18.55
CA ARG A 161 -3.28 -17.80 17.11
C ARG A 161 -2.40 -16.63 16.67
N VAL A 162 -2.28 -15.57 17.49
CA VAL A 162 -1.29 -14.49 17.23
C VAL A 162 0.12 -15.07 17.19
N LYS A 163 0.45 -15.94 18.16
CA LYS A 163 1.75 -16.64 18.16
C LYS A 163 1.88 -17.59 16.99
N GLU A 164 0.86 -18.36 16.68
CA GLU A 164 0.85 -19.27 15.55
C GLU A 164 1.12 -18.52 14.23
N PHE A 165 0.45 -17.38 14.01
CA PHE A 165 0.64 -16.59 12.81
C PHE A 165 2.04 -15.94 12.76
N TYR A 166 2.60 -15.55 13.91
CA TYR A 166 4.00 -15.15 14.02
C TYR A 166 4.96 -16.29 13.61
N ASP A 167 4.73 -17.50 14.14
CA ASP A 167 5.55 -18.69 13.83
C ASP A 167 5.45 -19.09 12.35
N ARG A 168 4.30 -18.82 11.68
CA ARG A 168 4.11 -18.96 10.24
C ARG A 168 4.76 -17.85 9.41
N GLY A 169 5.36 -16.85 10.04
CA GLY A 169 6.10 -15.78 9.37
C GLY A 169 5.37 -14.45 9.27
N GLY A 170 4.18 -14.27 9.85
CA GLY A 170 3.49 -12.99 9.90
C GLY A 170 4.27 -11.92 10.66
N ARG A 171 4.41 -10.72 10.09
CA ARG A 171 5.20 -9.63 10.68
C ARG A 171 4.44 -8.34 10.89
N TYR A 172 3.28 -8.19 10.29
CA TYR A 172 2.30 -7.19 10.71
C TYR A 172 0.88 -7.76 10.68
N MET A 173 -0.06 -7.11 11.38
CA MET A 173 -1.47 -7.51 11.37
C MET A 173 -2.38 -6.30 11.61
N SER A 174 -3.39 -6.12 10.74
CA SER A 174 -4.48 -5.18 10.96
C SER A 174 -5.66 -5.84 11.69
N LEU A 175 -6.36 -5.09 12.56
CA LEU A 175 -7.40 -5.66 13.41
C LEU A 175 -8.78 -5.75 12.76
N ALA A 176 -9.00 -5.06 11.66
CA ALA A 176 -10.22 -5.09 10.84
C ALA A 176 -9.87 -4.82 9.38
N HIS A 177 -10.79 -5.13 8.48
CA HIS A 177 -10.77 -4.73 7.07
C HIS A 177 -12.04 -3.94 6.74
N ASN A 178 -12.70 -4.19 5.61
CA ASN A 178 -13.98 -3.59 5.25
C ASN A 178 -15.12 -4.32 5.99
N GLY A 179 -15.52 -3.78 7.12
CA GLY A 179 -16.46 -4.33 8.10
C GLY A 179 -15.82 -4.47 9.49
N HIS A 180 -16.64 -4.29 10.53
CA HIS A 180 -16.19 -4.43 11.92
C HIS A 180 -15.83 -5.89 12.22
N SER A 181 -14.68 -6.10 12.83
CA SER A 181 -14.28 -7.41 13.34
C SER A 181 -14.66 -7.56 14.82
N GLN A 182 -14.43 -8.73 15.40
CA GLN A 182 -14.54 -8.95 16.85
C GLN A 182 -13.49 -8.18 17.65
N PHE A 183 -12.49 -7.57 17.01
CA PHE A 183 -11.37 -6.86 17.65
C PHE A 183 -11.46 -5.35 17.55
N ALA A 184 -11.95 -4.83 16.42
CA ALA A 184 -11.94 -3.40 16.12
C ALA A 184 -13.06 -2.97 15.17
N ASP A 185 -13.45 -1.72 15.31
CA ASP A 185 -14.26 -1.06 14.30
C ASP A 185 -13.43 -0.76 13.04
N SER A 186 -14.05 -0.95 11.89
CA SER A 186 -13.52 -0.60 10.57
C SER A 186 -13.79 0.85 10.22
N ASN A 187 -12.95 1.46 9.37
CA ASN A 187 -13.19 2.76 8.75
C ASN A 187 -14.56 2.84 8.02
N THR A 188 -15.08 1.68 7.56
CA THR A 188 -16.36 1.63 6.83
C THR A 188 -17.56 2.07 7.66
N GLY A 189 -17.47 2.03 9.00
CA GLY A 189 -18.51 2.57 9.90
C GLY A 189 -18.68 4.07 9.80
N GLU A 190 -17.71 4.81 9.28
CA GLU A 190 -17.83 6.26 9.07
C GLU A 190 -18.93 6.61 8.06
N ARG A 191 -19.21 5.73 7.10
CA ARG A 191 -20.23 5.93 6.05
C ARG A 191 -21.66 5.99 6.60
N ASP A 192 -21.97 5.16 7.61
CA ASP A 192 -23.34 5.04 8.17
C ASP A 192 -23.41 5.39 9.65
N GLY A 193 -22.30 5.79 10.27
CA GLY A 193 -22.22 6.18 11.66
C GLY A 193 -22.41 5.02 12.64
N LYS A 194 -22.29 3.76 12.18
CA LYS A 194 -22.47 2.57 13.01
C LYS A 194 -21.14 2.04 13.50
N TRP A 195 -21.04 1.84 14.79
CA TRP A 195 -19.85 1.36 15.47
C TRP A 195 -20.22 0.17 16.35
N LEU A 196 -19.40 -0.87 16.34
CA LEU A 196 -19.60 -2.07 17.16
C LEU A 196 -18.94 -1.93 18.53
N HIS A 197 -17.79 -1.26 18.60
CA HIS A 197 -16.93 -1.18 19.78
C HIS A 197 -16.60 0.25 20.20
N ASN A 198 -16.92 1.26 19.38
CA ASN A 198 -16.40 2.63 19.51
C ASN A 198 -14.86 2.67 19.56
N GLY A 199 -14.25 1.89 18.69
CA GLY A 199 -12.81 1.72 18.55
C GLY A 199 -12.37 0.27 18.68
N LEU A 200 -11.64 -0.06 19.72
CA LEU A 200 -11.19 -1.43 20.03
C LEU A 200 -12.13 -2.13 21.00
N SER A 201 -12.41 -3.41 20.76
CA SER A 201 -13.00 -4.28 21.78
C SER A 201 -11.96 -4.62 22.87
N ASP A 202 -12.41 -5.17 24.02
CA ASP A 202 -11.49 -5.65 25.06
C ASP A 202 -10.62 -6.81 24.54
N LEU A 203 -11.13 -7.63 23.63
CA LEU A 203 -10.36 -8.67 23.00
C LEU A 203 -9.30 -8.09 22.04
N GLY A 204 -9.64 -7.02 21.31
CA GLY A 204 -8.71 -6.30 20.44
C GLY A 204 -7.53 -5.70 21.21
N LYS A 205 -7.77 -5.17 22.41
CA LYS A 205 -6.70 -4.68 23.31
C LYS A 205 -5.75 -5.81 23.71
N GLN A 206 -6.27 -7.01 24.01
CA GLN A 206 -5.46 -8.19 24.32
C GLN A 206 -4.64 -8.67 23.13
N VAL A 207 -5.21 -8.64 21.92
CA VAL A 207 -4.49 -8.97 20.67
C VAL A 207 -3.32 -8.03 20.45
N ILE A 208 -3.46 -6.72 20.68
CA ILE A 208 -2.33 -5.77 20.59
C ILE A 208 -1.21 -6.15 21.56
N ALA A 209 -1.54 -6.51 22.80
CA ALA A 209 -0.53 -6.95 23.77
C ALA A 209 0.21 -8.22 23.31
N GLU A 210 -0.51 -9.22 22.77
CA GLU A 210 0.12 -10.42 22.21
C GLU A 210 0.96 -10.09 20.95
N MET A 211 0.51 -9.17 20.07
CA MET A 211 1.30 -8.72 18.94
C MET A 211 2.61 -8.08 19.39
N ASN A 212 2.60 -7.20 20.37
CA ASN A 212 3.81 -6.59 20.94
C ASN A 212 4.73 -7.64 21.57
N LYS A 213 4.18 -8.65 22.24
CA LYS A 213 4.93 -9.74 22.87
C LYS A 213 5.66 -10.61 21.86
N TRP A 214 5.10 -10.83 20.68
CA TRP A 214 5.71 -11.67 19.64
C TRP A 214 6.50 -10.85 18.61
N GLY A 215 6.31 -9.54 18.53
CA GLY A 215 6.99 -8.67 17.59
C GLY A 215 6.27 -8.56 16.24
N ILE A 216 4.95 -8.74 16.22
CA ILE A 216 4.10 -8.41 15.09
C ILE A 216 3.80 -6.92 15.14
N MET A 217 4.10 -6.17 14.08
CA MET A 217 3.76 -4.75 13.97
C MET A 217 2.24 -4.57 13.94
N VAL A 218 1.70 -3.68 14.78
CA VAL A 218 0.28 -3.31 14.76
C VAL A 218 0.03 -2.42 13.54
N ASP A 219 -0.89 -2.85 12.67
CA ASP A 219 -1.23 -2.14 11.45
C ASP A 219 -2.53 -1.34 11.61
N LEU A 220 -2.46 -0.08 11.24
CA LEU A 220 -3.54 0.92 11.35
C LEU A 220 -4.35 1.05 10.05
N SER A 221 -3.98 0.36 8.97
CA SER A 221 -4.73 0.38 7.72
C SER A 221 -6.02 -0.42 7.88
N HIS A 222 -7.15 0.17 7.51
CA HIS A 222 -8.53 -0.28 7.61
C HIS A 222 -9.28 -0.07 8.94
N PRO A 223 -8.74 -0.23 10.16
CA PRO A 223 -9.48 0.11 11.36
C PRO A 223 -9.94 1.58 11.38
N SER A 224 -10.97 1.85 12.17
CA SER A 224 -11.53 3.21 12.34
C SER A 224 -10.53 4.15 13.01
N LYS A 225 -10.71 5.47 12.82
CA LYS A 225 -9.90 6.48 13.52
C LYS A 225 -9.83 6.24 15.04
N ALA A 226 -10.98 5.92 15.68
CA ALA A 226 -11.01 5.66 17.10
C ALA A 226 -10.19 4.42 17.48
N ALA A 227 -10.30 3.33 16.69
CA ALA A 227 -9.50 2.13 16.89
C ALA A 227 -7.99 2.41 16.72
N ASN A 228 -7.63 3.19 15.68
CA ASN A 228 -6.24 3.56 15.42
C ASN A 228 -5.62 4.36 16.56
N LEU A 229 -6.30 5.40 17.05
CA LEU A 229 -5.79 6.22 18.16
C LEU A 229 -5.67 5.40 19.44
N GLN A 230 -6.62 4.51 19.73
CA GLN A 230 -6.54 3.58 20.86
C GLN A 230 -5.39 2.57 20.68
N ALA A 231 -5.19 2.01 19.49
CA ALA A 231 -4.10 1.10 19.21
C ALA A 231 -2.72 1.75 19.37
N ILE A 232 -2.55 2.98 18.87
CA ILE A 232 -1.32 3.78 19.04
C ILE A 232 -1.02 4.02 20.52
N ALA A 233 -2.06 4.34 21.33
CA ALA A 233 -1.90 4.62 22.75
C ALA A 233 -1.56 3.36 23.58
N LEU A 234 -2.04 2.18 23.16
CA LEU A 234 -1.84 0.91 23.85
C LEU A 234 -0.56 0.19 23.44
N SER A 235 -0.12 0.36 22.21
CA SER A 235 1.07 -0.33 21.70
C SER A 235 2.34 0.13 22.42
N THR A 236 3.08 -0.82 22.96
CA THR A 236 4.41 -0.59 23.57
C THR A 236 5.53 -0.56 22.54
N ALA A 237 5.23 -0.91 21.30
CA ALA A 237 6.13 -0.84 20.15
C ALA A 237 5.62 0.17 19.12
N PRO A 238 6.46 0.69 18.21
CA PRO A 238 6.02 1.50 17.10
C PRO A 238 5.01 0.75 16.22
N VAL A 239 4.03 1.49 15.67
CA VAL A 239 2.98 0.95 14.80
C VAL A 239 3.25 1.27 13.34
N ILE A 240 2.53 0.62 12.42
CA ILE A 240 2.54 0.97 11.00
C ILE A 240 1.14 1.29 10.51
N ALA A 241 1.05 2.05 9.40
CA ALA A 241 -0.09 1.99 8.50
C ALA A 241 0.43 1.39 7.18
N SER A 242 0.14 0.12 6.94
CA SER A 242 0.77 -0.66 5.86
C SER A 242 0.44 -0.16 4.46
N HIS A 243 -0.75 0.46 4.26
CA HIS A 243 -1.22 0.98 2.99
C HIS A 243 -2.33 2.03 3.20
N SER A 244 -1.95 3.25 3.54
CA SER A 244 -2.86 4.39 3.75
C SER A 244 -2.29 5.66 3.13
N ALA A 245 -3.11 6.69 2.91
CA ALA A 245 -2.66 7.96 2.37
C ALA A 245 -3.10 9.15 3.25
N ALA A 246 -2.84 10.38 2.82
CA ALA A 246 -3.16 11.59 3.58
C ALA A 246 -4.62 12.02 3.33
N ARG A 247 -5.45 12.06 4.36
CA ARG A 247 -6.86 12.47 4.27
C ARG A 247 -7.00 13.94 3.86
N ALA A 248 -6.04 14.77 4.20
CA ALA A 248 -6.03 16.19 3.81
C ALA A 248 -5.97 16.43 2.30
N LEU A 249 -5.49 15.46 1.51
CA LEU A 249 -5.44 15.54 0.05
C LEU A 249 -6.58 14.79 -0.63
N ALA A 250 -7.08 13.73 -0.01
CA ALA A 250 -8.21 12.96 -0.49
C ALA A 250 -9.06 12.52 0.70
N ASP A 251 -10.19 13.21 0.92
CA ASP A 251 -11.06 13.00 2.08
C ASP A 251 -11.90 11.72 1.94
N VAL A 252 -11.24 10.61 2.25
CA VAL A 252 -11.85 9.28 2.36
C VAL A 252 -11.49 8.65 3.69
N SER A 253 -12.38 7.86 4.28
CA SER A 253 -12.19 7.23 5.60
C SER A 253 -11.00 6.27 5.68
N ARG A 254 -10.51 5.79 4.53
CA ARG A 254 -9.32 4.94 4.42
C ARG A 254 -8.01 5.68 4.65
N ASN A 255 -8.02 7.01 4.49
CA ASN A 255 -6.84 7.86 4.66
C ASN A 255 -6.73 8.35 6.10
N MET A 256 -5.49 8.55 6.55
CA MET A 256 -5.21 9.06 7.88
C MET A 256 -5.30 10.58 7.92
N ASP A 257 -6.03 11.10 8.89
CA ASP A 257 -6.07 12.53 9.17
C ASP A 257 -4.86 12.99 10.00
N ASP A 258 -4.73 14.31 10.13
CA ASP A 258 -3.58 14.92 10.79
C ASP A 258 -3.41 14.50 12.26
N GLU A 259 -4.51 14.22 12.98
CA GLU A 259 -4.46 13.75 14.37
C GLU A 259 -3.85 12.36 14.47
N GLN A 260 -4.26 11.43 13.59
CA GLN A 260 -3.70 10.09 13.51
C GLN A 260 -2.23 10.13 13.08
N LEU A 261 -1.87 11.00 12.12
CA LEU A 261 -0.50 11.18 11.64
C LEU A 261 0.44 11.68 12.75
N GLU A 262 0.01 12.68 13.53
CA GLU A 262 0.80 13.19 14.65
C GLU A 262 0.94 12.14 15.79
N ALA A 263 -0.13 11.37 16.05
CA ALA A 263 -0.08 10.28 17.01
C ALA A 263 0.90 9.18 16.57
N LEU A 264 0.86 8.78 15.29
CA LEU A 264 1.78 7.80 14.69
C LEU A 264 3.24 8.28 14.79
N LYS A 265 3.51 9.55 14.43
CA LYS A 265 4.84 10.16 14.58
C LYS A 265 5.33 10.08 16.03
N LYS A 266 4.50 10.49 16.99
CA LYS A 266 4.84 10.48 18.43
C LYS A 266 5.14 9.06 18.94
N ASN A 267 4.45 8.05 18.41
CA ASN A 267 4.70 6.64 18.71
C ASN A 267 6.00 6.11 18.08
N GLY A 268 6.59 6.82 17.12
CA GLY A 268 7.77 6.38 16.35
C GLY A 268 7.44 5.50 15.15
N GLY A 269 6.16 5.40 14.79
CA GLY A 269 5.66 4.57 13.70
C GLY A 269 5.97 5.09 12.31
N VAL A 270 5.42 4.42 11.29
CA VAL A 270 5.57 4.76 9.87
C VAL A 270 4.26 4.54 9.12
N ILE A 271 3.90 5.48 8.22
CA ILE A 271 2.85 5.30 7.23
C ILE A 271 3.47 4.93 5.89
N GLN A 272 3.03 3.82 5.32
CA GLN A 272 3.34 3.43 3.94
C GLN A 272 2.28 4.06 3.04
N THR A 273 2.70 5.08 2.30
CA THR A 273 1.80 5.81 1.39
C THR A 273 1.29 4.87 0.32
N VAL A 274 -0.04 4.73 0.19
CA VAL A 274 -0.62 3.77 -0.76
C VAL A 274 -0.90 4.39 -2.12
N ALA A 275 -0.50 3.69 -3.18
CA ALA A 275 -0.81 4.06 -4.56
C ALA A 275 -2.16 3.50 -5.03
N PHE A 276 -3.21 3.64 -4.23
CA PHE A 276 -4.58 3.27 -4.60
C PHE A 276 -5.29 4.49 -5.21
N ALA A 277 -5.67 4.39 -6.49
CA ALA A 277 -6.09 5.56 -7.27
C ALA A 277 -7.17 6.42 -6.61
N SER A 278 -8.22 5.81 -6.00
CA SER A 278 -9.29 6.55 -5.34
C SER A 278 -8.94 7.07 -3.93
N TYR A 279 -7.84 6.60 -3.33
CA TYR A 279 -7.32 7.13 -2.07
C TYR A 279 -6.29 8.23 -2.30
N VAL A 280 -5.66 8.24 -3.47
CA VAL A 280 -4.75 9.30 -3.92
C VAL A 280 -5.53 10.49 -4.46
N LYS A 281 -6.59 10.24 -5.24
CA LYS A 281 -7.40 11.28 -5.85
C LYS A 281 -8.86 10.86 -5.85
N VAL A 282 -9.71 11.64 -5.17
CA VAL A 282 -11.16 11.43 -5.23
C VAL A 282 -11.63 11.81 -6.64
N PRO A 283 -12.12 10.85 -7.43
CA PRO A 283 -12.57 11.16 -8.79
C PRO A 283 -13.80 12.08 -8.76
N LYS A 284 -13.87 12.98 -9.71
CA LYS A 284 -15.09 13.77 -9.90
C LYS A 284 -16.22 12.84 -10.35
N PRO A 285 -17.47 13.14 -9.95
CA PRO A 285 -18.62 12.37 -10.44
C PRO A 285 -18.66 12.32 -11.96
N ASP A 286 -18.99 11.16 -12.50
CA ASP A 286 -19.21 10.99 -13.93
C ASP A 286 -20.35 11.89 -14.41
N SER A 287 -20.26 12.37 -15.65
CA SER A 287 -21.39 13.04 -16.30
C SER A 287 -22.61 12.10 -16.37
N PRO A 288 -23.86 12.59 -16.32
CA PRO A 288 -25.04 11.73 -16.44
C PRO A 288 -25.01 10.80 -17.65
N ALA A 289 -24.48 11.27 -18.77
CA ALA A 289 -24.34 10.47 -20.00
C ALA A 289 -23.34 9.32 -19.81
N ARG A 290 -22.18 9.58 -19.18
CA ARG A 290 -21.17 8.57 -18.88
C ARG A 290 -21.69 7.54 -17.87
N ALA A 291 -22.28 7.98 -16.80
CA ALA A 291 -22.85 7.11 -15.78
C ALA A 291 -23.91 6.17 -16.36
N ALA A 292 -24.82 6.68 -17.21
CA ALA A 292 -25.82 5.88 -17.90
C ALA A 292 -25.19 4.85 -18.87
N ALA A 293 -24.15 5.23 -19.61
CA ALA A 293 -23.45 4.33 -20.53
C ALA A 293 -22.73 3.18 -19.77
N ILE A 294 -22.06 3.50 -18.64
CA ILE A 294 -21.40 2.50 -17.79
C ILE A 294 -22.43 1.56 -17.15
N ALA A 295 -23.54 2.08 -16.63
CA ALA A 295 -24.61 1.25 -16.05
C ALA A 295 -25.20 0.29 -17.09
N ALA A 296 -25.45 0.77 -18.32
CA ALA A 296 -25.92 -0.07 -19.42
C ALA A 296 -24.92 -1.17 -19.78
N LEU A 297 -23.62 -0.84 -19.88
CA LEU A 297 -22.57 -1.81 -20.14
C LEU A 297 -22.47 -2.87 -19.04
N ARG A 298 -22.47 -2.46 -17.76
CA ARG A 298 -22.46 -3.40 -16.63
C ARG A 298 -23.65 -4.36 -16.65
N LYS A 299 -24.84 -3.84 -16.93
CA LYS A 299 -26.06 -4.65 -17.07
C LYS A 299 -25.95 -5.67 -18.21
N GLU A 300 -25.37 -5.29 -19.36
CA GLU A 300 -25.13 -6.17 -20.52
C GLU A 300 -24.26 -7.39 -20.11
N PHE A 301 -23.25 -7.17 -19.25
CA PHE A 301 -22.35 -8.22 -18.76
C PHE A 301 -22.79 -8.86 -17.43
N GLY A 302 -24.00 -8.58 -16.94
CA GLY A 302 -24.52 -9.13 -15.69
C GLY A 302 -23.72 -8.73 -14.43
N LEU A 303 -23.01 -7.59 -14.50
CA LEU A 303 -22.20 -7.10 -13.39
C LEU A 303 -23.07 -6.25 -12.43
N PRO A 304 -22.95 -6.44 -11.11
CA PRO A 304 -23.65 -5.62 -10.13
C PRO A 304 -23.18 -4.17 -10.18
N GLU A 305 -24.04 -3.23 -9.76
CA GLU A 305 -23.65 -1.83 -9.58
C GLU A 305 -22.49 -1.71 -8.57
N PRO A 306 -21.54 -0.79 -8.78
CA PRO A 306 -20.48 -0.55 -7.82
C PRO A 306 -21.04 -0.08 -6.49
N SER A 307 -20.76 -0.77 -5.42
CA SER A 307 -21.14 -0.35 -4.06
C SER A 307 -20.13 0.67 -3.54
N GLY A 308 -20.09 1.90 -4.03
CA GLY A 308 -19.31 3.02 -3.49
C GLY A 308 -17.84 2.77 -3.14
N PRO A 309 -17.08 3.78 -2.74
CA PRO A 309 -15.69 3.61 -2.28
C PRO A 309 -15.61 2.63 -1.09
N GLY A 310 -14.81 1.57 -1.21
CA GLY A 310 -14.62 0.55 -0.17
C GLY A 310 -15.59 -0.64 -0.19
N GLY A 311 -16.65 -0.61 -1.04
CA GLY A 311 -17.63 -1.71 -1.15
C GLY A 311 -17.44 -2.67 -2.34
N GLY A 312 -16.31 -2.60 -3.03
CA GLY A 312 -16.11 -3.21 -4.36
C GLY A 312 -15.90 -4.72 -4.44
N GLY A 313 -15.80 -5.46 -3.32
CA GLY A 313 -15.46 -6.89 -3.34
C GLY A 313 -16.39 -7.73 -4.21
N GLY A 314 -17.69 -7.57 -4.09
CA GLY A 314 -18.66 -8.31 -4.89
C GLY A 314 -18.63 -7.94 -6.38
N ALA A 315 -18.50 -6.67 -6.71
CA ALA A 315 -18.42 -6.20 -8.08
C ALA A 315 -17.11 -6.64 -8.76
N ARG A 316 -16.00 -6.65 -8.02
CA ARG A 316 -14.70 -7.14 -8.50
C ARG A 316 -14.73 -8.66 -8.71
N ALA A 317 -15.28 -9.41 -7.75
CA ALA A 317 -15.44 -10.86 -7.89
C ALA A 317 -16.28 -11.22 -9.14
N ALA A 318 -17.40 -10.50 -9.35
CA ALA A 318 -18.23 -10.70 -10.54
C ALA A 318 -17.46 -10.38 -11.84
N PHE A 319 -16.68 -9.30 -11.87
CA PHE A 319 -15.84 -8.96 -13.03
C PHE A 319 -14.75 -10.03 -13.27
N ASN A 320 -14.09 -10.49 -12.23
CA ASN A 320 -13.05 -11.53 -12.31
C ASN A 320 -13.61 -12.89 -12.76
N ALA A 321 -14.90 -13.14 -12.53
CA ALA A 321 -15.59 -14.35 -13.01
C ALA A 321 -15.91 -14.33 -14.52
N LEU A 322 -15.79 -13.17 -15.20
CA LEU A 322 -15.93 -13.09 -16.66
C LEU A 322 -14.83 -13.91 -17.34
N THR A 323 -15.17 -14.53 -18.47
CA THR A 323 -14.15 -15.16 -19.34
C THR A 323 -13.19 -14.11 -19.93
N ALA A 324 -12.03 -14.55 -20.39
CA ALA A 324 -11.07 -13.65 -21.06
C ALA A 324 -11.70 -12.92 -22.26
N GLU A 325 -12.53 -13.63 -23.05
CA GLU A 325 -13.25 -13.03 -24.18
C GLU A 325 -14.27 -11.97 -23.73
N GLN A 326 -15.03 -12.25 -22.65
CA GLN A 326 -15.99 -11.30 -22.09
C GLN A 326 -15.29 -10.05 -21.54
N ARG A 327 -14.17 -10.24 -20.82
CA ARG A 327 -13.36 -9.11 -20.33
C ARG A 327 -12.85 -8.24 -21.50
N ALA A 328 -12.26 -8.85 -22.53
CA ALA A 328 -11.79 -8.11 -23.69
C ALA A 328 -12.90 -7.30 -24.39
N LYS A 329 -14.11 -7.87 -24.49
CA LYS A 329 -15.28 -7.15 -25.04
C LYS A 329 -15.73 -6.01 -24.12
N TYR A 330 -15.75 -6.23 -22.80
CA TYR A 330 -16.08 -5.21 -21.83
C TYR A 330 -15.09 -4.05 -21.90
N ASP A 331 -13.80 -4.33 -21.92
CA ASP A 331 -12.73 -3.33 -21.98
C ASP A 331 -12.77 -2.52 -23.29
N ALA A 332 -13.02 -3.16 -24.41
CA ALA A 332 -13.21 -2.46 -25.69
C ALA A 332 -14.41 -1.49 -25.64
N ARG A 333 -15.55 -1.91 -25.07
CA ARG A 333 -16.73 -1.06 -24.91
C ARG A 333 -16.49 0.07 -23.91
N MET A 334 -15.75 -0.19 -22.83
CA MET A 334 -15.32 0.88 -21.91
C MET A 334 -14.45 1.92 -22.62
N ALA A 335 -13.50 1.49 -23.45
CA ALA A 335 -12.67 2.41 -24.24
C ALA A 335 -13.51 3.29 -25.19
N ASP A 336 -14.58 2.76 -25.79
CA ASP A 336 -15.52 3.55 -26.58
C ASP A 336 -16.28 4.59 -25.73
N ILE A 337 -16.70 4.22 -24.53
CA ILE A 337 -17.32 5.14 -23.57
C ILE A 337 -16.32 6.22 -23.14
N ASP A 338 -15.08 5.86 -22.83
CA ASP A 338 -14.01 6.79 -22.45
C ASP A 338 -13.72 7.81 -23.53
N LYS A 339 -13.77 7.37 -24.81
CA LYS A 339 -13.59 8.24 -25.97
C LYS A 339 -14.78 9.19 -26.18
N ALA A 340 -16.01 8.69 -26.01
CA ALA A 340 -17.23 9.46 -26.25
C ALA A 340 -17.56 10.42 -25.10
N THR A 341 -17.32 10.00 -23.87
CA THR A 341 -17.60 10.72 -22.63
C THR A 341 -16.44 10.53 -21.65
N PRO A 342 -15.33 11.29 -21.82
CA PRO A 342 -14.17 11.15 -20.94
C PRO A 342 -14.53 11.32 -19.46
N GLY A 343 -14.05 10.40 -18.62
CA GLY A 343 -14.12 10.49 -17.18
C GLY A 343 -13.04 11.40 -16.58
N ASP A 344 -13.06 11.56 -15.25
CA ASP A 344 -11.95 12.23 -14.57
C ASP A 344 -10.66 11.38 -14.73
N PRO A 345 -9.52 11.99 -15.09
CA PRO A 345 -8.28 11.23 -15.24
C PRO A 345 -7.91 10.48 -13.96
N ARG A 346 -7.53 9.21 -14.10
CA ARG A 346 -7.04 8.38 -12.99
C ARG A 346 -5.82 9.04 -12.34
N ALA A 347 -5.66 8.86 -11.03
CA ALA A 347 -4.46 9.30 -10.31
C ALA A 347 -3.18 8.77 -10.97
N THR A 348 -2.13 9.57 -10.93
CA THR A 348 -0.81 9.30 -11.52
C THR A 348 0.24 9.08 -10.44
N VAL A 349 1.44 8.62 -10.80
CA VAL A 349 2.61 8.58 -9.89
C VAL A 349 2.90 9.98 -9.31
N ALA A 350 2.71 11.05 -10.07
CA ALA A 350 2.90 12.41 -9.55
C ALA A 350 1.87 12.77 -8.48
N ASP A 351 0.60 12.38 -8.67
CA ASP A 351 -0.43 12.56 -7.63
C ASP A 351 -0.13 11.73 -6.38
N PHE A 352 0.36 10.50 -6.55
CA PHE A 352 0.82 9.65 -5.45
C PHE A 352 1.97 10.31 -4.66
N VAL A 353 2.99 10.83 -5.34
CA VAL A 353 4.11 11.51 -4.68
C VAL A 353 3.68 12.82 -4.01
N ASN A 354 2.59 13.49 -4.43
CA ASN A 354 2.02 14.62 -3.69
C ASN A 354 1.60 14.21 -2.25
N HIS A 355 1.08 12.98 -2.06
CA HIS A 355 0.80 12.46 -0.72
C HIS A 355 2.09 12.24 0.08
N ILE A 356 3.14 11.71 -0.54
CA ILE A 356 4.46 11.57 0.10
C ILE A 356 4.98 12.95 0.53
N ASP A 357 4.96 13.95 -0.35
CA ASP A 357 5.40 15.31 -0.04
C ASP A 357 4.63 15.91 1.16
N TYR A 358 3.30 15.72 1.17
CA TYR A 358 2.46 16.17 2.28
C TYR A 358 2.86 15.48 3.59
N LEU A 359 2.96 14.15 3.58
CA LEU A 359 3.31 13.36 4.75
C LEU A 359 4.70 13.69 5.27
N VAL A 360 5.70 13.80 4.39
CA VAL A 360 7.06 14.21 4.76
C VAL A 360 7.07 15.59 5.41
N LYS A 361 6.32 16.57 4.85
CA LYS A 361 6.19 17.89 5.43
C LYS A 361 5.48 17.87 6.79
N LYS A 362 4.49 17.00 6.97
CA LYS A 362 3.64 16.92 8.17
C LYS A 362 4.32 16.19 9.32
N ILE A 363 4.86 15.02 9.07
CA ILE A 363 5.38 14.14 10.12
C ILE A 363 6.89 13.86 10.03
N GLY A 364 7.55 14.28 8.95
CA GLY A 364 8.98 14.08 8.73
C GLY A 364 9.30 12.82 7.95
N ILE A 365 10.48 12.84 7.30
CA ILE A 365 10.93 11.80 6.37
C ILE A 365 11.05 10.42 7.02
N ASP A 366 11.35 10.33 8.32
CA ASP A 366 11.57 9.09 9.05
C ASP A 366 10.28 8.30 9.35
N HIS A 367 9.12 8.89 9.03
CA HIS A 367 7.79 8.32 9.30
C HIS A 367 6.99 8.01 8.04
N VAL A 368 7.60 8.09 6.85
CA VAL A 368 6.93 7.92 5.56
C VAL A 368 7.57 6.80 4.77
N GLY A 369 6.76 5.98 4.14
CA GLY A 369 7.18 4.91 3.24
C GLY A 369 6.24 4.77 2.04
N ILE A 370 6.37 3.66 1.32
CA ILE A 370 5.75 3.40 0.02
C ILE A 370 5.02 2.06 0.04
N SER A 371 3.81 2.03 -0.54
CA SER A 371 3.00 0.85 -0.74
C SER A 371 2.19 0.95 -2.02
N SER A 372 1.93 -0.16 -2.69
CA SER A 372 1.14 -0.19 -3.91
C SER A 372 -0.30 -0.61 -3.72
N ASP A 373 -0.55 -1.56 -2.81
CA ASP A 373 -1.80 -2.34 -2.72
C ASP A 373 -2.07 -3.13 -4.02
N PHE A 374 -1.00 -3.65 -4.65
CA PHE A 374 -1.11 -4.45 -5.87
C PHE A 374 -1.89 -5.74 -5.61
N ASP A 375 -2.62 -6.17 -6.63
CA ASP A 375 -3.56 -7.29 -6.60
C ASP A 375 -4.70 -7.14 -5.57
N GLY A 376 -4.64 -6.15 -4.63
CA GLY A 376 -5.71 -5.70 -3.72
C GLY A 376 -6.65 -4.65 -4.32
N GLY A 377 -6.25 -4.01 -5.38
CA GLY A 377 -7.00 -2.94 -6.07
C GLY A 377 -6.19 -1.68 -6.31
N GLY A 378 -4.97 -1.66 -5.84
CA GLY A 378 -4.04 -0.57 -5.99
C GLY A 378 -3.49 -0.39 -7.41
N GLY A 379 -2.61 0.59 -7.51
CA GLY A 379 -2.01 1.06 -8.74
C GLY A 379 -2.56 2.40 -9.20
N VAL A 380 -1.67 3.19 -9.78
CA VAL A 380 -1.94 4.50 -10.39
C VAL A 380 -1.33 4.53 -11.79
N THR A 381 -1.74 5.48 -12.62
CA THR A 381 -1.14 5.63 -13.96
C THR A 381 0.37 5.87 -13.83
N GLY A 382 1.15 4.99 -14.45
CA GLY A 382 2.60 4.97 -14.39
C GLY A 382 3.19 4.10 -13.26
N TRP A 383 2.35 3.47 -12.43
CA TRP A 383 2.73 2.41 -11.50
C TRP A 383 1.53 1.49 -11.28
N ASN A 384 1.26 0.61 -12.26
CA ASN A 384 0.16 -0.35 -12.27
C ASN A 384 0.60 -1.80 -11.98
N GLY A 385 1.89 -2.03 -11.83
CA GLY A 385 2.45 -3.33 -11.53
C GLY A 385 3.92 -3.19 -11.14
N ALA A 386 4.47 -4.26 -10.60
CA ALA A 386 5.85 -4.29 -10.09
C ALA A 386 6.88 -3.91 -11.18
N GLU A 387 6.60 -4.15 -12.47
CA GLU A 387 7.44 -3.76 -13.60
C GLU A 387 7.63 -2.24 -13.77
N GLU A 388 6.74 -1.44 -13.20
CA GLU A 388 6.79 0.03 -13.29
C GLU A 388 7.36 0.70 -12.02
N THR A 389 7.88 -0.07 -11.05
CA THR A 389 8.36 0.42 -9.73
C THR A 389 9.42 1.52 -9.86
N PHE A 390 10.29 1.45 -10.85
CA PHE A 390 11.27 2.49 -11.14
C PHE A 390 10.66 3.89 -11.29
N ASN A 391 9.44 4.01 -11.82
CA ASN A 391 8.80 5.31 -12.05
C ASN A 391 8.56 6.09 -10.76
N VAL A 392 8.34 5.41 -9.64
CA VAL A 392 8.22 6.06 -8.31
C VAL A 392 9.55 6.67 -7.90
N THR A 393 10.65 5.93 -8.02
CA THR A 393 12.00 6.47 -7.73
C THR A 393 12.33 7.65 -8.64
N LEU A 394 11.99 7.56 -9.93
CA LEU A 394 12.21 8.65 -10.88
C LEU A 394 11.45 9.92 -10.47
N GLU A 395 10.19 9.79 -10.05
CA GLU A 395 9.40 10.94 -9.60
C GLU A 395 9.97 11.54 -8.30
N LEU A 396 10.39 10.72 -7.34
CA LEU A 396 11.05 11.18 -6.11
C LEU A 396 12.33 11.95 -6.41
N VAL A 397 13.16 11.47 -7.36
CA VAL A 397 14.37 12.19 -7.81
C VAL A 397 14.02 13.52 -8.48
N LYS A 398 12.95 13.57 -9.30
CA LYS A 398 12.43 14.82 -9.88
C LYS A 398 12.01 15.83 -8.81
N ARG A 399 11.45 15.37 -7.68
CA ARG A 399 11.07 16.21 -6.53
C ARG A 399 12.26 16.66 -5.69
N GLY A 400 13.48 16.18 -5.99
CA GLY A 400 14.71 16.56 -5.31
C GLY A 400 15.04 15.74 -4.06
N TYR A 401 14.37 14.62 -3.82
CA TYR A 401 14.73 13.70 -2.73
C TYR A 401 16.13 13.14 -2.95
N THR A 402 16.91 13.06 -1.87
CA THR A 402 18.23 12.44 -1.89
C THR A 402 18.16 10.92 -1.89
N GLU A 403 19.24 10.25 -2.27
CA GLU A 403 19.34 8.78 -2.22
C GLU A 403 19.03 8.24 -0.81
N GLU A 404 19.55 8.91 0.24
CA GLU A 404 19.26 8.53 1.63
C GLU A 404 17.76 8.60 1.94
N GLN A 405 17.11 9.69 1.54
CA GLN A 405 15.66 9.88 1.75
C GLN A 405 14.83 8.85 0.99
N ILE A 406 15.21 8.55 -0.26
CA ILE A 406 14.56 7.53 -1.09
C ILE A 406 14.74 6.14 -0.46
N GLY A 407 15.93 5.81 0.01
CA GLY A 407 16.20 4.54 0.71
C GLY A 407 15.40 4.41 2.01
N LYS A 408 15.24 5.51 2.77
CA LYS A 408 14.36 5.54 3.96
C LYS A 408 12.92 5.22 3.59
N MET A 409 12.37 5.85 2.55
CA MET A 409 10.98 5.66 2.13
C MET A 409 10.71 4.26 1.56
N TRP A 410 11.62 3.72 0.74
CA TRP A 410 11.44 2.40 0.16
C TRP A 410 11.48 1.27 1.21
N SER A 411 12.44 1.28 2.12
CA SER A 411 12.56 0.19 3.09
C SER A 411 13.04 0.63 4.47
N GLY A 412 13.92 1.62 4.55
CA GLY A 412 14.66 1.94 5.79
C GLY A 412 13.75 2.24 6.97
N ASN A 413 12.71 3.03 6.78
CA ASN A 413 11.77 3.40 7.84
C ASN A 413 10.93 2.21 8.34
N LEU A 414 10.47 1.35 7.44
CA LEU A 414 9.73 0.15 7.81
C LEU A 414 10.61 -0.84 8.56
N LEU A 415 11.83 -1.11 8.05
CA LEU A 415 12.78 -2.03 8.69
C LEU A 415 13.22 -1.52 10.07
N ARG A 416 13.33 -0.21 10.26
CA ARG A 416 13.55 0.40 11.59
C ARG A 416 12.40 0.05 12.54
N VAL A 417 11.15 0.22 12.11
CA VAL A 417 9.97 -0.10 12.93
C VAL A 417 9.92 -1.60 13.24
N MET A 418 10.14 -2.45 12.24
CA MET A 418 10.18 -3.90 12.41
C MET A 418 11.25 -4.33 13.43
N ALA A 419 12.47 -3.79 13.33
CA ALA A 419 13.56 -4.07 14.27
C ALA A 419 13.26 -3.62 15.70
N GLU A 420 12.58 -2.47 15.86
CA GLU A 420 12.18 -1.99 17.19
C GLU A 420 11.06 -2.86 17.78
N CYS A 421 10.10 -3.33 16.97
CA CYS A 421 9.10 -4.32 17.42
C CYS A 421 9.75 -5.62 17.89
N GLU A 422 10.73 -6.14 17.16
CA GLU A 422 11.50 -7.31 17.56
C GLU A 422 12.24 -7.09 18.90
N LYS A 423 12.82 -5.90 19.07
CA LYS A 423 13.52 -5.53 20.32
C LYS A 423 12.54 -5.44 21.50
N VAL A 424 11.39 -4.79 21.31
CA VAL A 424 10.33 -4.71 22.32
C VAL A 424 9.84 -6.10 22.71
N ALA A 425 9.61 -6.97 21.73
CA ALA A 425 9.20 -8.36 21.99
C ALA A 425 10.19 -9.11 22.87
N ARG A 426 11.50 -9.03 22.56
CA ARG A 426 12.54 -9.62 23.39
C ARG A 426 12.55 -9.07 24.83
N GLN A 427 12.26 -7.78 25.01
CA GLN A 427 12.18 -7.16 26.34
C GLN A 427 10.98 -7.67 27.14
N ILE A 428 9.80 -7.77 26.51
CA ILE A 428 8.58 -8.29 27.15
C ILE A 428 8.78 -9.75 27.54
N GLN A 429 9.30 -10.59 26.64
CA GLN A 429 9.55 -12.00 26.90
C GLN A 429 10.61 -12.24 28.00
N ALA A 430 11.56 -11.31 28.17
CA ALA A 430 12.53 -11.34 29.25
C ALA A 430 12.00 -10.75 30.58
N GLY A 431 10.74 -10.35 30.66
CA GLY A 431 10.13 -9.74 31.85
C GLY A 431 10.67 -8.33 32.19
N LYS A 432 11.20 -7.60 31.19
CA LYS A 432 11.80 -6.27 31.34
C LYS A 432 10.87 -5.12 30.95
N LYS A 433 9.64 -5.43 30.54
CA LYS A 433 8.57 -4.48 30.19
C LYS A 433 7.22 -4.98 30.63
#